data_6cda4660f05f1847bbcb071a8c24d4fc
#
_entry.id   6cda4660f05f1847bbcb071a8c24d4fc
#
_cell.length_a   1.000
_cell.length_b   1.000
_cell.length_c   1.000
_cell.angle_alpha   90.00
_cell.angle_beta   90.00
_cell.angle_gamma   90.00
#
_symmetry.space_group_name_H-M   'P 1'
#
loop_
_entity.id
_entity.type
_entity.pdbx_description
1 polymer ?
#
loop_
_entity_poly.entity_id
_entity_poly.type
_entity_poly.pdbx_seq_one_letter_code
_entity_poly.pdbx_strand_id
1 'polypeptide(L)'
;KQLGATSVKTVHANITVAKFEIEDYKMSYMYEAREDGSIYLSRVSPYPLLLGRFFGEQDVIDYIRNDLEKFKRAQSSHKFEDYLAFVNEITKASRQLEKLFLNNHVDADSLKNLLDDIDRVKLDLAEAEKSSTRLDG
;
A
#
# COMPACT_ATOMS: atom_id res chain seq x y z
N LYS A 1 26.60 5.86 -12.19
CA LYS A 1 27.17 7.07 -11.55
C LYS A 1 27.02 8.35 -12.36
N GLN A 2 26.56 8.27 -13.60
CA GLN A 2 26.35 9.47 -14.44
C GLN A 2 25.41 10.49 -13.79
N LEU A 3 24.48 10.03 -12.94
CA LEU A 3 23.51 10.88 -12.26
C LEU A 3 23.99 11.38 -10.90
N GLY A 4 25.26 11.18 -10.57
CA GLY A 4 25.82 11.64 -9.30
C GLY A 4 25.55 10.70 -8.13
N ALA A 5 25.25 9.43 -8.39
CA ALA A 5 25.05 8.46 -7.33
C ALA A 5 26.32 8.29 -6.48
N THR A 6 26.18 8.30 -5.16
CA THR A 6 27.30 8.08 -4.24
C THR A 6 27.78 6.63 -4.28
N SER A 7 26.87 5.70 -4.56
CA SER A 7 27.22 4.30 -4.82
C SER A 7 26.20 3.68 -5.76
N VAL A 8 26.65 2.67 -6.51
CA VAL A 8 25.77 1.89 -7.39
C VAL A 8 26.05 0.43 -7.11
N LYS A 9 24.99 -0.33 -6.81
CA LYS A 9 25.11 -1.74 -6.52
C LYS A 9 24.07 -2.50 -7.35
N THR A 10 24.51 -3.57 -8.01
CA THR A 10 23.62 -4.49 -8.70
C THR A 10 23.31 -5.66 -7.76
N VAL A 11 22.04 -5.92 -7.54
CA VAL A 11 21.61 -7.01 -6.67
C VAL A 11 20.88 -8.05 -7.52
N HIS A 12 21.27 -9.31 -7.35
CA HIS A 12 20.59 -10.42 -8.00
C HIS A 12 19.46 -10.91 -7.11
N ALA A 13 18.29 -11.10 -7.70
CA ALA A 13 17.10 -11.55 -6.99
C ALA A 13 16.25 -12.44 -7.86
N ASN A 14 15.58 -13.40 -7.24
CA ASN A 14 14.53 -14.18 -7.89
C ASN A 14 13.18 -13.53 -7.59
N ILE A 15 12.39 -13.30 -8.63
CA ILE A 15 11.10 -12.65 -8.51
C ILE A 15 10.00 -13.67 -8.78
N THR A 16 9.06 -13.78 -7.86
CA THR A 16 7.89 -14.65 -7.98
C THR A 16 6.63 -13.81 -7.98
N VAL A 17 5.73 -14.08 -8.91
CA VAL A 17 4.43 -13.41 -9.00
C VAL A 17 3.35 -14.45 -8.76
N ALA A 18 2.48 -14.19 -7.77
CA ALA A 18 1.36 -15.05 -7.44
C ALA A 18 0.05 -14.29 -7.71
N LYS A 19 -0.84 -14.90 -8.47
CA LYS A 19 -2.12 -14.29 -8.86
C LYS A 19 -3.28 -15.14 -8.36
N PHE A 20 -4.28 -14.46 -7.80
CA PHE A 20 -5.48 -15.10 -7.25
C PHE A 20 -6.72 -14.36 -7.73
N GLU A 21 -7.80 -15.11 -7.89
CA GLU A 21 -9.12 -14.51 -8.11
C GLU A 21 -9.99 -14.79 -6.89
N ILE A 22 -10.52 -13.71 -6.29
CA ILE A 22 -11.42 -13.82 -5.15
C ILE A 22 -12.68 -13.04 -5.50
N GLU A 23 -13.80 -13.76 -5.64
CA GLU A 23 -15.06 -13.18 -6.09
C GLU A 23 -14.86 -12.48 -7.45
N ASP A 24 -15.16 -11.18 -7.53
CA ASP A 24 -15.03 -10.41 -8.77
C ASP A 24 -13.69 -9.66 -8.87
N TYR A 25 -12.78 -9.89 -7.93
CA TYR A 25 -11.53 -9.12 -7.85
C TYR A 25 -10.31 -9.99 -8.01
N LYS A 26 -9.30 -9.42 -8.65
CA LYS A 26 -8.00 -10.07 -8.81
C LYS A 26 -7.07 -9.58 -7.71
N MET A 27 -6.41 -10.54 -7.06
CA MET A 27 -5.37 -10.28 -6.07
C MET A 27 -4.06 -10.77 -6.64
N SER A 28 -3.04 -9.96 -6.58
CA SER A 28 -1.71 -10.42 -6.98
C SER A 28 -0.64 -9.89 -6.04
N TYR A 29 0.40 -10.70 -5.91
CA TYR A 29 1.54 -10.43 -5.05
C TYR A 29 2.81 -10.68 -5.81
N MET A 30 3.84 -9.93 -5.45
CA MET A 30 5.17 -10.15 -5.98
C MET A 30 6.13 -10.23 -4.81
N TYR A 31 7.03 -11.20 -4.82
CA TYR A 31 8.10 -11.23 -3.83
C TYR A 31 9.45 -11.47 -4.48
N GLU A 32 10.46 -10.83 -3.91
CA GLU A 32 11.83 -10.93 -4.34
C GLU A 32 12.65 -11.66 -3.28
N ALA A 33 13.21 -12.81 -3.64
CA ALA A 33 14.16 -13.52 -2.79
C ALA A 33 15.57 -13.07 -3.16
N ARG A 34 16.28 -12.52 -2.21
CA ARG A 34 17.63 -12.01 -2.40
C ARG A 34 18.69 -12.97 -1.87
N GLU A 35 19.94 -12.77 -2.31
CA GLU A 35 21.05 -13.63 -1.93
C GLU A 35 21.32 -13.64 -0.42
N ASP A 36 21.01 -12.54 0.27
CA ASP A 36 21.20 -12.44 1.73
C ASP A 36 20.13 -13.17 2.54
N GLY A 37 19.20 -13.85 1.87
CA GLY A 37 18.11 -14.57 2.51
C GLY A 37 16.88 -13.73 2.78
N SER A 38 16.90 -12.43 2.51
CA SER A 38 15.73 -11.58 2.69
C SER A 38 14.75 -11.73 1.54
N ILE A 39 13.47 -11.58 1.86
CA ILE A 39 12.38 -11.65 0.90
C ILE A 39 11.53 -10.39 1.05
N TYR A 40 11.40 -9.62 -0.03
CA TYR A 40 10.56 -8.42 -0.06
C TYR A 40 9.24 -8.75 -0.71
N LEU A 41 8.16 -8.54 0.02
CA LEU A 41 6.80 -8.85 -0.43
C LEU A 41 6.02 -7.59 -0.70
N SER A 42 5.37 -7.54 -1.86
CA SER A 42 4.47 -6.46 -2.25
C SER A 42 3.14 -7.02 -2.72
N ARG A 43 2.06 -6.34 -2.40
CA ARG A 43 0.78 -6.56 -3.09
C ARG A 43 0.81 -5.70 -4.36
N VAL A 44 0.38 -6.27 -5.48
CA VAL A 44 0.33 -5.55 -6.75
C VAL A 44 -1.09 -5.15 -7.10
N SER A 45 -2.04 -6.04 -6.85
CA SER A 45 -3.47 -5.80 -7.08
C SER A 45 -4.27 -6.21 -5.84
N PRO A 46 -5.37 -5.51 -5.53
CA PRO A 46 -6.08 -4.49 -6.30
C PRO A 46 -5.40 -3.11 -6.29
N TYR A 47 -4.43 -2.88 -5.43
CA TYR A 47 -3.60 -1.68 -5.45
C TYR A 47 -2.21 -2.00 -4.91
N PRO A 48 -1.17 -1.32 -5.41
CA PRO A 48 0.19 -1.64 -4.99
C PRO A 48 0.50 -1.15 -3.58
N LEU A 49 1.17 -2.00 -2.81
CA LEU A 49 1.63 -1.66 -1.47
C LEU A 49 2.77 -2.58 -1.07
N LEU A 50 3.86 -2.02 -0.60
CA LEU A 50 4.94 -2.80 -0.01
C LEU A 50 4.45 -3.35 1.34
N LEU A 51 4.45 -4.67 1.50
CA LEU A 51 3.90 -5.33 2.68
C LEU A 51 4.95 -5.63 3.73
N GLY A 52 6.19 -5.86 3.32
CA GLY A 52 7.24 -6.05 4.30
C GLY A 52 8.44 -6.82 3.79
N ARG A 53 9.38 -7.03 4.70
CA ARG A 53 10.60 -7.79 4.50
C ARG A 53 10.57 -9.00 5.42
N PHE A 54 10.85 -10.16 4.87
CA PHE A 54 10.78 -11.44 5.57
C PHE A 54 12.07 -12.20 5.39
N PHE A 55 12.33 -13.19 6.24
CA PHE A 55 13.53 -14.01 6.18
C PHE A 55 13.23 -15.48 5.93
N GLY A 56 11.98 -15.86 5.75
CA GLY A 56 11.57 -17.22 5.44
C GLY A 56 10.42 -17.25 4.46
N GLU A 57 10.45 -18.21 3.55
CA GLU A 57 9.40 -18.35 2.55
C GLU A 57 8.05 -18.69 3.20
N GLN A 58 8.07 -19.47 4.28
CA GLN A 58 6.84 -19.80 4.99
C GLN A 58 6.15 -18.57 5.59
N ASP A 59 6.93 -17.62 6.08
CA ASP A 59 6.38 -16.36 6.61
C ASP A 59 5.68 -15.55 5.52
N VAL A 60 6.23 -15.56 4.30
CA VAL A 60 5.62 -14.90 3.14
C VAL A 60 4.29 -15.57 2.80
N ILE A 61 4.28 -16.90 2.75
CA ILE A 61 3.07 -17.68 2.44
C ILE A 61 1.98 -17.40 3.49
N ASP A 62 2.35 -17.39 4.74
CA ASP A 62 1.40 -17.14 5.85
C ASP A 62 0.84 -15.71 5.76
N TYR A 63 1.68 -14.75 5.43
CA TYR A 63 1.24 -13.37 5.26
C TYR A 63 0.26 -13.23 4.10
N ILE A 64 0.58 -13.83 2.96
CA ILE A 64 -0.30 -13.80 1.78
C ILE A 64 -1.66 -14.44 2.10
N ARG A 65 -1.63 -15.60 2.77
CA ARG A 65 -2.86 -16.29 3.16
C ARG A 65 -3.75 -15.41 4.03
N ASN A 66 -3.16 -14.78 5.02
CA ASN A 66 -3.87 -13.89 5.94
C ASN A 66 -4.43 -12.66 5.21
N ASP A 67 -3.63 -12.08 4.32
CA ASP A 67 -4.04 -10.92 3.52
C ASP A 67 -5.22 -11.28 2.59
N LEU A 68 -5.15 -12.45 1.93
CA LEU A 68 -6.24 -12.94 1.09
C LEU A 68 -7.54 -13.11 1.88
N GLU A 69 -7.45 -13.66 3.09
CA GLU A 69 -8.64 -13.84 3.93
C GLU A 69 -9.25 -12.50 4.35
N LYS A 70 -8.42 -11.53 4.69
CA LYS A 70 -8.89 -10.19 5.02
C LYS A 70 -9.61 -9.53 3.86
N PHE A 71 -9.05 -9.62 2.67
CA PHE A 71 -9.67 -9.06 1.48
C PHE A 71 -10.94 -9.79 1.10
N LYS A 72 -10.99 -11.11 1.29
CA LYS A 72 -12.20 -11.89 1.05
C LYS A 72 -13.35 -11.42 1.95
N ARG A 73 -13.06 -11.19 3.22
CA ARG A 73 -14.07 -10.67 4.15
C ARG A 73 -14.48 -9.24 3.78
N ALA A 74 -13.53 -8.40 3.40
CA ALA A 74 -13.81 -7.02 3.00
C ALA A 74 -14.64 -6.96 1.73
N GLN A 75 -14.38 -7.85 0.76
CA GLN A 75 -15.15 -7.92 -0.48
C GLN A 75 -16.60 -8.31 -0.27
N SER A 76 -16.89 -9.03 0.80
CA SER A 76 -18.28 -9.35 1.14
C SER A 76 -19.05 -8.13 1.65
N SER A 77 -18.35 -7.06 1.98
CA SER A 77 -18.96 -5.77 2.30
C SER A 77 -19.47 -5.10 1.02
N HIS A 78 -20.67 -4.56 1.04
CA HIS A 78 -21.23 -3.85 -0.12
C HIS A 78 -20.54 -2.52 -0.41
N LYS A 79 -19.51 -2.16 0.36
CA LYS A 79 -18.78 -0.90 0.25
C LYS A 79 -17.36 -1.08 -0.25
N PHE A 80 -16.99 -2.25 -0.73
CA PHE A 80 -15.62 -2.51 -1.15
C PHE A 80 -15.22 -1.65 -2.35
N GLU A 81 -16.12 -1.43 -3.30
CA GLU A 81 -15.86 -0.55 -4.45
C GLU A 81 -15.63 0.89 -4.00
N ASP A 82 -16.39 1.37 -3.03
CA ASP A 82 -16.21 2.70 -2.46
C ASP A 82 -14.84 2.80 -1.77
N TYR A 83 -14.44 1.76 -1.08
CA TYR A 83 -13.11 1.69 -0.46
C TYR A 83 -12.00 1.81 -1.50
N LEU A 84 -12.09 1.06 -2.61
CA LEU A 84 -11.10 1.12 -3.67
C LEU A 84 -11.04 2.50 -4.32
N ALA A 85 -12.21 3.12 -4.53
CA ALA A 85 -12.28 4.48 -5.04
C ALA A 85 -11.59 5.48 -4.10
N PHE A 86 -11.79 5.31 -2.79
CA PHE A 86 -11.16 6.15 -1.78
C PHE A 86 -9.62 6.00 -1.82
N VAL A 87 -9.13 4.77 -1.88
CA VAL A 87 -7.68 4.50 -2.00
C VAL A 87 -7.12 5.19 -3.25
N ASN A 88 -7.81 5.10 -4.37
CA ASN A 88 -7.41 5.74 -5.60
C ASN A 88 -7.32 7.28 -5.46
N GLU A 89 -8.30 7.89 -4.79
CA GLU A 89 -8.30 9.34 -4.56
C GLU A 89 -7.16 9.78 -3.65
N ILE A 90 -6.85 9.02 -2.60
CA ILE A 90 -5.69 9.30 -1.74
C ILE A 90 -4.40 9.23 -2.55
N THR A 91 -4.26 8.23 -3.41
CA THR A 91 -3.08 8.08 -4.27
C THR A 91 -2.92 9.27 -5.21
N LYS A 92 -4.01 9.72 -5.81
CA LYS A 92 -4.01 10.91 -6.67
C LYS A 92 -3.61 12.16 -5.90
N ALA A 93 -4.16 12.35 -4.70
CA ALA A 93 -3.83 13.50 -3.86
C ALA A 93 -2.35 13.48 -3.47
N SER A 94 -1.80 12.32 -3.16
CA SER A 94 -0.38 12.17 -2.83
C SER A 94 0.51 12.59 -4.00
N ARG A 95 0.14 12.19 -5.23
CA ARG A 95 0.88 12.59 -6.44
C ARG A 95 0.76 14.08 -6.71
N GLN A 96 -0.41 14.67 -6.48
CA GLN A 96 -0.60 16.10 -6.62
C GLN A 96 0.26 16.89 -5.64
N LEU A 97 0.36 16.41 -4.39
CA LEU A 97 1.20 17.03 -3.38
C LEU A 97 2.67 17.01 -3.80
N GLU A 98 3.14 15.86 -4.28
CA GLU A 98 4.52 15.73 -4.75
C GLU A 98 4.80 16.69 -5.89
N LYS A 99 3.93 16.72 -6.90
CA LYS A 99 4.07 17.61 -8.04
C LYS A 99 4.08 19.08 -7.62
N LEU A 100 3.19 19.44 -6.69
CA LEU A 100 3.12 20.80 -6.17
C LEU A 100 4.45 21.19 -5.52
N PHE A 101 4.93 20.37 -4.60
CA PHE A 101 6.11 20.68 -3.81
C PHE A 101 7.40 20.68 -4.63
N LEU A 102 7.52 19.76 -5.59
CA LEU A 102 8.74 19.66 -6.39
C LEU A 102 8.84 20.72 -7.50
N ASN A 103 7.71 21.30 -7.90
CA ASN A 103 7.70 22.24 -9.02
C ASN A 103 7.41 23.70 -8.62
N ASN A 104 7.12 23.95 -7.34
CA ASN A 104 6.70 25.29 -6.90
C ASN A 104 7.32 25.64 -5.55
N HIS A 105 7.40 26.93 -5.28
CA HIS A 105 7.67 27.42 -3.94
C HIS A 105 6.34 27.48 -3.20
N VAL A 106 6.15 26.56 -2.25
CA VAL A 106 4.90 26.48 -1.49
C VAL A 106 5.06 27.24 -0.19
N ASP A 107 4.12 28.15 0.09
CA ASP A 107 4.18 28.95 1.30
C ASP A 107 3.80 28.12 2.54
N ALA A 108 4.23 28.61 3.71
CA ALA A 108 4.02 27.91 4.96
C ALA A 108 2.53 27.77 5.32
N ASP A 109 1.74 28.79 4.99
CA ASP A 109 0.30 28.78 5.29
C ASP A 109 -0.44 27.73 4.47
N SER A 110 -0.08 27.58 3.18
CA SER A 110 -0.66 26.54 2.33
C SER A 110 -0.31 25.14 2.84
N LEU A 111 0.94 24.91 3.23
CA LEU A 111 1.36 23.63 3.80
C LEU A 111 0.63 23.33 5.12
N LYS A 112 0.50 24.34 5.98
CA LYS A 112 -0.22 24.19 7.24
C LYS A 112 -1.68 23.81 7.00
N ASN A 113 -2.34 24.47 6.05
CA ASN A 113 -3.74 24.16 5.74
C ASN A 113 -3.90 22.72 5.24
N LEU A 114 -2.98 22.25 4.40
CA LEU A 114 -2.99 20.87 3.92
C LEU A 114 -2.78 19.87 5.05
N LEU A 115 -1.85 20.17 5.97
CA LEU A 115 -1.62 19.31 7.14
C LEU A 115 -2.85 19.28 8.06
N ASP A 116 -3.51 20.41 8.26
CA ASP A 116 -4.73 20.49 9.05
C ASP A 116 -5.85 19.64 8.41
N ASP A 117 -5.96 19.66 7.08
CA ASP A 117 -6.94 18.86 6.36
C ASP A 117 -6.68 17.36 6.51
N ILE A 118 -5.40 16.95 6.45
CA ILE A 118 -5.03 15.54 6.67
C ILE A 118 -5.30 15.13 8.12
N ASP A 119 -5.04 16.01 9.08
CA ASP A 119 -5.37 15.73 10.48
C ASP A 119 -6.88 15.51 10.67
N ARG A 120 -7.69 16.29 9.96
CA ARG A 120 -9.15 16.10 9.98
C ARG A 120 -9.54 14.74 9.42
N VAL A 121 -8.92 14.31 8.31
CA VAL A 121 -9.15 12.98 7.73
C VAL A 121 -8.83 11.90 8.75
N LYS A 122 -7.69 12.03 9.46
CA LYS A 122 -7.31 11.06 10.49
C LYS A 122 -8.33 11.00 11.64
N LEU A 123 -8.85 12.15 12.06
CA LEU A 123 -9.88 12.20 13.10
C LEU A 123 -11.16 11.53 12.62
N ASP A 124 -11.58 11.80 11.39
CA ASP A 124 -12.76 11.17 10.81
C ASP A 124 -12.61 9.67 10.71
N LEU A 125 -11.41 9.18 10.35
CA LEU A 125 -11.12 7.75 10.32
C LEU A 125 -11.23 7.12 11.71
N ALA A 126 -10.71 7.80 12.74
CA ALA A 126 -10.79 7.32 14.11
C ALA A 126 -12.23 7.25 14.61
N GLU A 127 -13.05 8.26 14.27
CA GLU A 127 -14.47 8.26 14.63
C GLU A 127 -15.25 7.16 13.89
N ALA A 128 -14.94 6.96 12.60
CA ALA A 128 -15.55 5.89 11.82
C ALA A 128 -15.23 4.51 12.40
N GLU A 129 -14.00 4.32 12.87
CA GLU A 129 -13.60 3.06 13.51
C GLU A 129 -14.43 2.79 14.78
N LYS A 130 -14.64 3.82 15.61
CA LYS A 130 -15.44 3.68 16.84
C LYS A 130 -16.88 3.30 16.57
N SER A 131 -17.46 3.79 15.47
CA SER A 131 -18.84 3.54 15.10
C SER A 131 -19.04 2.30 14.26
N SER A 132 -17.97 1.60 13.88
CA SER A 132 -18.00 0.45 12.99
C SER A 132 -18.01 -0.87 13.75
N THR A 133 -18.59 -1.90 13.12
CA THR A 133 -18.58 -3.26 13.62
C THR A 133 -17.45 -4.04 12.93
N ARG A 134 -16.71 -4.83 13.67
CA ARG A 134 -15.63 -5.65 13.10
C ARG A 134 -16.19 -6.74 12.20
N LEU A 135 -15.49 -7.02 11.10
CA LEU A 135 -15.86 -8.06 10.14
C LEU A 135 -15.62 -9.47 10.68
N ASP A 136 -14.66 -9.62 11.59
CA ASP A 136 -14.28 -10.92 12.15
C ASP A 136 -14.87 -11.18 13.53
N GLY A 137 -15.70 -10.33 13.97
CA GLY A 137 -16.16 -10.47 15.30
C GLY A 137 -17.46 -10.04 15.66
#